data_00a97a9e4cc28acffdbf13277e05eb1e
#
_entry.id   00a97a9e4cc28acffdbf13277e05eb1e
#
_cell.length_a   1.000
_cell.length_b   1.000
_cell.length_c   1.000
_cell.angle_alpha   90.00
_cell.angle_beta   90.00
_cell.angle_gamma   90.00
#
_symmetry.space_group_name_H-M   'P 1'
#
loop_
_entity.id
_entity.type
_entity.pdbx_description
1 polymer ?
#
loop_
_entity_poly.entity_id
_entity_poly.type
_entity_poly.pdbx_seq_one_letter_code
_entity_poly.pdbx_strand_id
1 'polypeptide(L)'
;MAATESKMIPLGTVAPYFHLKDVISGKWFSLDDFKNGRPLLVMFICNHCPYVKHIIEKLVEVTKEFIQKGVNIVGINPNDYDAYPEDSPEKMKEYATKNGYPFPYLIDETQEVARSYNAACTPDFFLFDSGLKLIYHGQFDDSRPGNSIPVTGSDLKRALECAVSNQPIDFLQKPSIGCSIKWKK
;
A
#
# COMPACT_ATOMS: atom_id res chain seq x y z
N MET A 1 4.37 -13.32 15.34
CA MET A 1 5.12 -12.98 14.08
C MET A 1 6.07 -11.84 14.41
N ALA A 2 7.33 -11.92 13.99
CA ALA A 2 8.28 -10.83 14.21
C ALA A 2 7.89 -9.60 13.39
N ALA A 3 7.97 -8.41 14.00
CA ALA A 3 7.80 -7.15 13.30
C ALA A 3 8.96 -6.95 12.31
N THR A 4 8.65 -6.47 11.12
CA THR A 4 9.60 -6.23 10.04
C THR A 4 9.46 -4.79 9.59
N GLU A 5 10.58 -4.09 9.45
CA GLU A 5 10.61 -2.73 8.90
C GLU A 5 10.71 -2.75 7.37
N SER A 6 10.18 -1.70 6.75
CA SER A 6 10.38 -1.44 5.32
C SER A 6 11.88 -1.33 4.99
N LYS A 7 12.24 -1.86 3.84
CA LYS A 7 13.56 -1.63 3.25
C LYS A 7 13.51 -0.35 2.42
N MET A 8 13.86 0.76 3.04
CA MET A 8 13.80 2.08 2.40
C MET A 8 14.59 2.10 1.09
N ILE A 9 13.95 2.56 0.02
CA ILE A 9 14.56 2.72 -1.30
C ILE A 9 14.76 4.20 -1.63
N PRO A 10 15.71 4.55 -2.53
CA PRO A 10 16.01 5.95 -2.83
C PRO A 10 14.80 6.71 -3.38
N LEU A 11 14.57 7.93 -2.87
CA LEU A 11 13.61 8.85 -3.46
C LEU A 11 14.02 9.18 -4.91
N GLY A 12 13.03 9.38 -5.79
CA GLY A 12 13.26 9.55 -7.22
C GLY A 12 13.31 8.23 -7.99
N THR A 13 13.28 7.08 -7.33
CA THR A 13 13.15 5.77 -7.99
C THR A 13 11.88 5.75 -8.83
N VAL A 14 11.99 5.33 -10.08
CA VAL A 14 10.83 5.16 -10.99
C VAL A 14 10.00 3.97 -10.53
N ALA A 15 8.68 4.13 -10.52
CA ALA A 15 7.76 3.07 -10.13
C ALA A 15 8.01 1.80 -10.98
N PRO A 16 8.31 0.66 -10.35
CA PRO A 16 8.42 -0.61 -11.07
C PRO A 16 7.10 -0.98 -11.74
N TYR A 17 7.19 -1.56 -12.93
CA TYR A 17 6.01 -1.99 -13.69
C TYR A 17 5.27 -3.12 -12.95
N PHE A 18 3.96 -3.10 -13.06
CA PHE A 18 3.10 -4.22 -12.67
C PHE A 18 1.96 -4.42 -13.67
N HIS A 19 1.47 -5.64 -13.77
CA HIS A 19 0.26 -6.00 -14.49
C HIS A 19 -0.42 -7.12 -13.71
N LEU A 20 -1.41 -6.77 -12.90
CA LEU A 20 -2.01 -7.64 -11.89
C LEU A 20 -3.54 -7.62 -11.96
N LYS A 21 -4.16 -8.70 -11.51
CA LYS A 21 -5.62 -8.83 -11.48
C LYS A 21 -6.20 -8.23 -10.20
N ASP A 22 -7.23 -7.40 -10.35
CA ASP A 22 -8.05 -6.91 -9.25
C ASP A 22 -9.08 -7.99 -8.83
N VAL A 23 -9.03 -8.37 -7.59
CA VAL A 23 -9.93 -9.40 -7.04
C VAL A 23 -11.37 -8.91 -6.87
N ILE A 24 -11.59 -7.59 -6.80
CA ILE A 24 -12.90 -7.00 -6.60
C ILE A 24 -13.69 -7.02 -7.91
N SER A 25 -13.12 -6.44 -8.97
CA SER A 25 -13.78 -6.31 -10.28
C SER A 25 -13.47 -7.44 -11.26
N GLY A 26 -12.39 -8.20 -11.01
CA GLY A 26 -11.87 -9.20 -11.94
C GLY A 26 -11.09 -8.61 -13.12
N LYS A 27 -10.93 -7.30 -13.20
CA LYS A 27 -10.17 -6.61 -14.26
C LYS A 27 -8.68 -6.68 -14.00
N TRP A 28 -7.91 -6.55 -15.06
CA TRP A 28 -6.47 -6.39 -15.00
C TRP A 28 -6.11 -4.91 -14.95
N PHE A 29 -5.17 -4.56 -14.07
CA PHE A 29 -4.59 -3.22 -13.96
C PHE A 29 -3.10 -3.29 -14.17
N SER A 30 -2.57 -2.34 -14.91
CA SER A 30 -1.13 -2.16 -15.13
C SER A 30 -0.69 -0.78 -14.63
N LEU A 31 0.61 -0.58 -14.47
CA LEU A 31 1.14 0.74 -14.15
C LEU A 31 0.73 1.80 -15.21
N ASP A 32 0.55 1.38 -16.47
CA ASP A 32 0.16 2.29 -17.56
C ASP A 32 -1.23 2.91 -17.36
N ASP A 33 -2.15 2.22 -16.68
CA ASP A 33 -3.49 2.73 -16.34
C ASP A 33 -3.42 3.94 -15.38
N PHE A 34 -2.31 4.13 -14.71
CA PHE A 34 -2.06 5.20 -13.75
C PHE A 34 -1.14 6.31 -14.29
N LYS A 35 -0.72 6.24 -15.56
CA LYS A 35 0.05 7.29 -16.26
C LYS A 35 -0.85 8.41 -16.77
N ASN A 36 -1.58 9.03 -15.87
CA ASN A 36 -2.60 10.04 -16.20
C ASN A 36 -2.28 11.43 -15.62
N GLY A 37 -1.02 11.67 -15.24
CA GLY A 37 -0.59 12.96 -14.70
C GLY A 37 -1.00 13.22 -13.24
N ARG A 38 -1.40 12.17 -12.51
CA ARG A 38 -1.78 12.24 -11.09
C ARG A 38 -0.79 11.46 -10.24
N PRO A 39 -0.62 11.83 -8.95
CA PRO A 39 0.16 11.02 -8.02
C PRO A 39 -0.41 9.59 -7.90
N LEU A 40 0.46 8.63 -7.59
CA LEU A 40 0.09 7.22 -7.40
C LEU A 40 0.58 6.73 -6.03
N LEU A 41 -0.34 6.22 -5.22
CA LEU A 41 -0.04 5.49 -4.00
C LEU A 41 -0.17 3.98 -4.26
N VAL A 42 0.94 3.26 -4.12
CA VAL A 42 0.99 1.79 -4.12
C VAL A 42 1.16 1.32 -2.68
N MET A 43 0.27 0.44 -2.24
CA MET A 43 0.27 -0.09 -0.88
C MET A 43 0.42 -1.61 -0.92
N PHE A 44 1.43 -2.15 -0.27
CA PHE A 44 1.48 -3.59 0.00
C PHE A 44 0.72 -3.87 1.29
N ILE A 45 -0.41 -4.54 1.17
CA ILE A 45 -1.32 -4.87 2.27
C ILE A 45 -1.81 -6.31 2.12
N CYS A 46 -2.28 -6.90 3.22
CA CYS A 46 -2.85 -8.24 3.22
C CYS A 46 -4.00 -8.35 4.22
N ASN A 47 -4.68 -9.48 4.26
CA ASN A 47 -5.89 -9.64 5.08
C ASN A 47 -5.60 -10.09 6.51
N HIS A 48 -4.58 -10.92 6.74
CA HIS A 48 -4.36 -11.55 8.03
C HIS A 48 -3.42 -10.78 8.97
N CYS A 49 -2.68 -9.78 8.45
CA CYS A 49 -1.70 -9.04 9.23
C CYS A 49 -2.36 -8.15 10.31
N PRO A 50 -2.00 -8.31 11.60
CA PRO A 50 -2.52 -7.45 12.67
C PRO A 50 -2.23 -5.97 12.46
N TYR A 51 -1.10 -5.62 11.87
CA TYR A 51 -0.73 -4.23 11.57
C TYR A 51 -1.64 -3.61 10.51
N VAL A 52 -2.04 -4.37 9.49
CA VAL A 52 -3.02 -3.90 8.49
C VAL A 52 -4.40 -3.77 9.13
N LYS A 53 -4.84 -4.80 9.87
CA LYS A 53 -6.13 -4.77 10.58
C LYS A 53 -6.25 -3.60 11.54
N HIS A 54 -5.15 -3.23 12.19
CA HIS A 54 -5.10 -2.13 13.15
C HIS A 54 -5.42 -0.76 12.51
N ILE A 55 -4.99 -0.54 11.27
CA ILE A 55 -5.14 0.76 10.59
C ILE A 55 -6.29 0.80 9.58
N ILE A 56 -6.94 -0.34 9.29
CA ILE A 56 -7.77 -0.51 8.10
C ILE A 56 -8.93 0.50 7.99
N GLU A 57 -9.62 0.80 9.08
CA GLU A 57 -10.74 1.76 9.08
C GLU A 57 -10.25 3.15 8.67
N LYS A 58 -9.16 3.61 9.30
CA LYS A 58 -8.58 4.92 9.00
C LYS A 58 -7.93 4.94 7.61
N LEU A 59 -7.35 3.84 7.18
CA LEU A 59 -6.78 3.71 5.84
C LEU A 59 -7.86 3.88 4.76
N VAL A 60 -9.03 3.27 4.96
CA VAL A 60 -10.17 3.43 4.05
C VAL A 60 -10.67 4.87 4.01
N GLU A 61 -10.77 5.56 5.16
CA GLU A 61 -11.13 6.98 5.20
C GLU A 61 -10.12 7.84 4.43
N VAL A 62 -8.83 7.69 4.72
CA VAL A 62 -7.75 8.45 4.09
C VAL A 62 -7.72 8.21 2.58
N THR A 63 -7.78 6.96 2.14
CA THR A 63 -7.75 6.64 0.71
C THR A 63 -8.97 7.17 -0.02
N LYS A 64 -10.14 7.13 0.58
CA LYS A 64 -11.38 7.73 0.03
C LYS A 64 -11.24 9.24 -0.18
N GLU A 65 -10.72 9.94 0.84
CA GLU A 65 -10.47 11.38 0.77
C GLU A 65 -9.52 11.73 -0.38
N PHE A 66 -8.39 11.02 -0.49
CA PHE A 66 -7.36 11.37 -1.47
C PHE A 66 -7.67 10.91 -2.89
N ILE A 67 -8.48 9.87 -3.09
CA ILE A 67 -9.05 9.55 -4.41
C ILE A 67 -9.91 10.72 -4.91
N GLN A 68 -10.73 11.32 -4.06
CA GLN A 68 -11.52 12.50 -4.42
C GLN A 68 -10.65 13.73 -4.73
N LYS A 69 -9.48 13.83 -4.11
CA LYS A 69 -8.47 14.87 -4.40
C LYS A 69 -7.59 14.56 -5.61
N GLY A 70 -7.84 13.47 -6.32
CA GLY A 70 -7.18 13.13 -7.58
C GLY A 70 -5.93 12.26 -7.44
N VAL A 71 -5.73 11.55 -6.33
CA VAL A 71 -4.66 10.56 -6.19
C VAL A 71 -5.13 9.21 -6.72
N ASN A 72 -4.32 8.57 -7.56
CA ASN A 72 -4.50 7.17 -7.92
C ASN A 72 -4.03 6.29 -6.75
N ILE A 73 -4.80 5.30 -6.37
CA ILE A 73 -4.47 4.42 -5.24
C ILE A 73 -4.72 2.97 -5.63
N VAL A 74 -3.79 2.09 -5.26
CA VAL A 74 -3.88 0.66 -5.47
C VAL A 74 -3.31 -0.11 -4.29
N GLY A 75 -4.00 -1.15 -3.85
CA GLY A 75 -3.51 -2.12 -2.88
C GLY A 75 -3.02 -3.38 -3.60
N ILE A 76 -1.90 -3.95 -3.16
CA ILE A 76 -1.31 -5.19 -3.69
C ILE A 76 -1.10 -6.16 -2.54
N ASN A 77 -1.61 -7.37 -2.67
CA ASN A 77 -1.34 -8.47 -1.73
C ASN A 77 -0.33 -9.43 -2.34
N PRO A 78 0.89 -9.53 -1.77
CA PRO A 78 1.95 -10.38 -2.30
C PRO A 78 2.08 -11.72 -1.56
N ASN A 79 1.22 -12.01 -0.56
CA ASN A 79 1.41 -13.17 0.29
C ASN A 79 1.13 -14.49 -0.44
N ASP A 80 1.89 -15.50 -0.07
CA ASP A 80 1.65 -16.89 -0.48
C ASP A 80 0.34 -17.39 0.13
N TYR A 81 -0.74 -17.35 -0.64
CA TYR A 81 -2.06 -17.77 -0.16
C TYR A 81 -2.24 -19.30 -0.12
N ASP A 82 -1.34 -20.07 -0.72
CA ASP A 82 -1.36 -21.53 -0.58
C ASP A 82 -0.98 -21.92 0.85
N ALA A 83 -0.01 -21.20 1.43
CA ALA A 83 0.40 -21.35 2.82
C ALA A 83 -0.45 -20.53 3.81
N TYR A 84 -1.06 -19.44 3.33
CA TYR A 84 -1.87 -18.50 4.13
C TYR A 84 -3.24 -18.25 3.46
N PRO A 85 -4.20 -19.18 3.55
CA PRO A 85 -5.47 -19.14 2.82
C PRO A 85 -6.34 -17.90 3.09
N GLU A 86 -6.11 -17.20 4.20
CA GLU A 86 -6.78 -15.92 4.49
C GLU A 86 -6.46 -14.82 3.47
N ASP A 87 -5.40 -14.98 2.69
CA ASP A 87 -4.97 -14.06 1.63
C ASP A 87 -5.31 -14.58 0.22
N SER A 88 -6.15 -15.63 0.10
CA SER A 88 -6.62 -16.09 -1.22
C SER A 88 -7.43 -15.01 -1.93
N PRO A 89 -7.51 -15.04 -3.28
CA PRO A 89 -8.29 -14.07 -4.05
C PRO A 89 -9.74 -13.91 -3.59
N GLU A 90 -10.40 -15.03 -3.23
CA GLU A 90 -11.76 -15.03 -2.70
C GLU A 90 -11.84 -14.29 -1.36
N LYS A 91 -10.91 -14.58 -0.45
CA LYS A 91 -10.84 -13.94 0.87
C LYS A 91 -10.44 -12.47 0.78
N MET A 92 -9.56 -12.13 -0.15
CA MET A 92 -9.24 -10.74 -0.46
C MET A 92 -10.48 -9.96 -0.90
N LYS A 93 -11.29 -10.53 -1.80
CA LYS A 93 -12.54 -9.91 -2.27
C LYS A 93 -13.54 -9.75 -1.12
N GLU A 94 -13.75 -10.78 -0.30
CA GLU A 94 -14.62 -10.71 0.88
C GLU A 94 -14.16 -9.59 1.84
N TYR A 95 -12.87 -9.54 2.15
CA TYR A 95 -12.28 -8.57 3.07
C TYR A 95 -12.39 -7.14 2.52
N ALA A 96 -12.06 -6.93 1.26
CA ALA A 96 -12.16 -5.63 0.60
C ALA A 96 -13.61 -5.12 0.55
N THR A 97 -14.56 -5.99 0.23
CA THR A 97 -15.98 -5.65 0.21
C THR A 97 -16.49 -5.30 1.60
N LYS A 98 -16.15 -6.10 2.60
CA LYS A 98 -16.54 -5.88 4.00
C LYS A 98 -16.03 -4.53 4.54
N ASN A 99 -14.79 -4.16 4.20
CA ASN A 99 -14.17 -2.92 4.68
C ASN A 99 -14.42 -1.72 3.76
N GLY A 100 -15.09 -1.90 2.62
CA GLY A 100 -15.43 -0.83 1.69
C GLY A 100 -14.21 -0.21 0.99
N TYR A 101 -13.28 -1.03 0.51
CA TYR A 101 -12.08 -0.55 -0.20
C TYR A 101 -12.49 0.31 -1.40
N PRO A 102 -12.04 1.58 -1.47
CA PRO A 102 -12.35 2.47 -2.59
C PRO A 102 -11.35 2.35 -3.75
N PHE A 103 -10.39 1.45 -3.66
CA PHE A 103 -9.29 1.25 -4.60
C PHE A 103 -9.25 -0.20 -5.10
N PRO A 104 -8.65 -0.47 -6.28
CA PRO A 104 -8.38 -1.83 -6.75
C PRO A 104 -7.49 -2.59 -5.76
N TYR A 105 -7.82 -3.86 -5.51
CA TYR A 105 -7.06 -4.74 -4.63
C TYR A 105 -6.47 -5.89 -5.46
N LEU A 106 -5.20 -5.76 -5.80
CA LEU A 106 -4.50 -6.59 -6.76
C LEU A 106 -3.80 -7.78 -6.09
N ILE A 107 -3.80 -8.92 -6.76
CA ILE A 107 -3.06 -10.11 -6.32
C ILE A 107 -1.73 -10.22 -7.06
N ASP A 108 -0.61 -10.24 -6.32
CA ASP A 108 0.74 -10.51 -6.83
C ASP A 108 1.10 -11.98 -6.60
N GLU A 109 0.49 -12.85 -7.40
CA GLU A 109 0.59 -14.30 -7.24
C GLU A 109 2.02 -14.83 -7.41
N THR A 110 2.81 -14.23 -8.29
CA THR A 110 4.22 -14.59 -8.53
C THR A 110 5.17 -13.96 -7.53
N GLN A 111 4.72 -12.94 -6.82
CA GLN A 111 5.52 -12.12 -5.90
C GLN A 111 6.64 -11.31 -6.57
N GLU A 112 6.65 -11.26 -7.90
CA GLU A 112 7.66 -10.51 -8.65
C GLU A 112 7.50 -9.00 -8.48
N VAL A 113 6.26 -8.52 -8.37
CA VAL A 113 5.99 -7.10 -8.15
C VAL A 113 6.50 -6.67 -6.78
N ALA A 114 6.18 -7.40 -5.72
CA ALA A 114 6.70 -7.10 -4.39
C ALA A 114 8.23 -7.11 -4.34
N ARG A 115 8.88 -8.04 -5.05
CA ARG A 115 10.35 -8.08 -5.17
C ARG A 115 10.89 -6.86 -5.90
N SER A 116 10.26 -6.45 -7.01
CA SER A 116 10.69 -5.29 -7.79
C SER A 116 10.58 -3.97 -7.01
N TYR A 117 9.60 -3.85 -6.12
CA TYR A 117 9.45 -2.73 -5.19
C TYR A 117 10.37 -2.83 -3.97
N ASN A 118 11.10 -3.94 -3.79
CA ASN A 118 11.84 -4.26 -2.58
C ASN A 118 10.96 -4.21 -1.31
N ALA A 119 9.68 -4.52 -1.45
CA ALA A 119 8.74 -4.57 -0.34
C ALA A 119 9.12 -5.68 0.63
N ALA A 120 9.10 -5.40 1.93
CA ALA A 120 9.53 -6.33 2.97
C ALA A 120 8.41 -6.71 3.94
N CYS A 121 7.44 -5.85 4.12
CA CYS A 121 6.36 -6.00 5.10
C CYS A 121 5.01 -5.54 4.55
N THR A 122 3.97 -5.84 5.32
CA THR A 122 2.62 -5.26 5.17
C THR A 122 2.17 -4.68 6.50
N PRO A 123 1.63 -3.43 6.54
CA PRO A 123 1.49 -2.50 5.42
C PRO A 123 2.83 -1.86 5.02
N ASP A 124 2.99 -1.52 3.74
CA ASP A 124 4.11 -0.73 3.23
C ASP A 124 3.59 0.25 2.18
N PHE A 125 4.02 1.52 2.22
CA PHE A 125 3.44 2.60 1.43
C PHE A 125 4.47 3.26 0.54
N PHE A 126 4.19 3.28 -0.77
CA PHE A 126 5.02 3.90 -1.80
C PHE A 126 4.20 4.96 -2.53
N LEU A 127 4.53 6.24 -2.34
CA LEU A 127 3.87 7.34 -3.02
C LEU A 127 4.77 7.90 -4.11
N PHE A 128 4.24 7.94 -5.32
CA PHE A 128 4.90 8.47 -6.50
C PHE A 128 4.25 9.79 -6.94
N ASP A 129 5.04 10.69 -7.47
CA ASP A 129 4.55 11.93 -8.10
C ASP A 129 3.84 11.64 -9.43
N SER A 130 3.36 12.68 -10.10
CA SER A 130 2.69 12.58 -11.41
C SER A 130 3.59 12.05 -12.53
N GLY A 131 4.90 12.08 -12.36
CA GLY A 131 5.91 11.49 -13.25
C GLY A 131 6.32 10.07 -12.85
N LEU A 132 5.62 9.47 -11.89
CA LEU A 132 5.90 8.14 -11.35
C LEU A 132 7.30 8.00 -10.72
N LYS A 133 7.81 9.06 -10.11
CA LYS A 133 9.01 9.05 -9.30
C LYS A 133 8.64 9.01 -7.81
N LEU A 134 9.31 8.14 -7.06
CA LEU A 134 9.06 7.97 -5.63
C LEU A 134 9.35 9.27 -4.86
N ILE A 135 8.35 9.77 -4.14
CA ILE A 135 8.45 10.95 -3.28
C ILE A 135 8.25 10.64 -1.79
N TYR A 136 7.63 9.50 -1.47
CA TYR A 136 7.45 9.04 -0.10
C TYR A 136 7.49 7.51 -0.05
N HIS A 137 8.32 7.00 0.85
CA HIS A 137 8.30 5.59 1.26
C HIS A 137 8.36 5.56 2.78
N GLY A 138 7.30 5.14 3.42
CA GLY A 138 7.25 5.22 4.88
C GLY A 138 5.98 4.68 5.49
N GLN A 139 5.82 4.97 6.79
CA GLN A 139 4.74 4.49 7.62
C GLN A 139 3.41 5.26 7.40
N PHE A 140 2.32 4.67 7.90
CA PHE A 140 1.01 5.32 7.96
C PHE A 140 1.00 6.42 9.03
N ASP A 141 1.41 6.06 10.24
CA ASP A 141 1.61 6.91 11.41
C ASP A 141 2.44 6.16 12.47
N ASP A 142 2.57 6.72 13.66
CA ASP A 142 3.29 6.09 14.78
C ASP A 142 2.46 5.05 15.55
N SER A 143 1.19 4.84 15.20
CA SER A 143 0.33 3.85 15.87
C SER A 143 0.70 2.42 15.49
N ARG A 144 0.71 1.54 16.48
CA ARG A 144 0.99 0.10 16.33
C ARG A 144 0.06 -0.71 17.20
N PRO A 145 -0.25 -1.96 16.81
CA PRO A 145 -0.94 -2.86 17.73
C PRO A 145 -0.17 -2.95 19.06
N GLY A 146 -0.85 -2.65 20.15
CA GLY A 146 -0.27 -2.71 21.50
C GLY A 146 0.41 -1.45 22.01
N ASN A 147 0.59 -0.39 21.19
CA ASN A 147 0.90 0.93 21.75
C ASN A 147 -0.38 1.76 21.93
N SER A 148 -0.34 2.80 22.76
CA SER A 148 -1.49 3.65 23.06
C SER A 148 -1.64 4.85 22.13
N ILE A 149 -0.90 4.87 21.01
CA ILE A 149 -0.96 5.98 20.04
C ILE A 149 -2.19 5.78 19.14
N PRO A 150 -3.06 6.81 19.01
CA PRO A 150 -4.23 6.69 18.15
C PRO A 150 -3.86 6.57 16.68
N VAL A 151 -4.68 5.82 15.93
CA VAL A 151 -4.54 5.68 14.47
C VAL A 151 -5.08 6.94 13.80
N THR A 152 -4.22 7.69 13.13
CA THR A 152 -4.56 8.96 12.46
C THR A 152 -4.19 9.00 10.99
N GLY A 153 -3.19 8.19 10.59
CA GLY A 153 -2.58 8.25 9.26
C GLY A 153 -1.77 9.51 9.00
N SER A 154 -1.31 10.19 10.05
CA SER A 154 -0.71 11.54 9.98
C SER A 154 0.44 11.65 9.00
N ASP A 155 1.36 10.67 8.97
CA ASP A 155 2.54 10.73 8.12
C ASP A 155 2.16 10.54 6.64
N LEU A 156 1.35 9.53 6.34
CA LEU A 156 0.88 9.29 4.97
C LEU A 156 -0.03 10.44 4.49
N LYS A 157 -0.95 10.93 5.33
CA LYS A 157 -1.82 12.06 4.96
C LYS A 157 -1.00 13.30 4.60
N ARG A 158 0.00 13.64 5.41
CA ARG A 158 0.89 14.78 5.15
C ARG A 158 1.64 14.61 3.82
N ALA A 159 2.13 13.41 3.53
CA ALA A 159 2.79 13.12 2.25
C ALA A 159 1.82 13.25 1.06
N LEU A 160 0.60 12.74 1.20
CA LEU A 160 -0.44 12.84 0.18
C LEU A 160 -0.87 14.30 -0.08
N GLU A 161 -0.98 15.13 0.97
CA GLU A 161 -1.26 16.57 0.80
C GLU A 161 -0.14 17.28 0.02
N CYS A 162 1.12 16.97 0.31
CA CYS A 162 2.24 17.49 -0.47
C CYS A 162 2.15 17.09 -1.94
N ALA A 163 1.82 15.81 -2.21
CA ALA A 163 1.70 15.30 -3.58
C ALA A 163 0.58 15.99 -4.36
N VAL A 164 -0.60 16.15 -3.75
CA VAL A 164 -1.75 16.83 -4.36
C VAL A 164 -1.46 18.30 -4.63
N SER A 165 -0.74 18.96 -3.72
CA SER A 165 -0.37 20.39 -3.83
C SER A 165 0.90 20.63 -4.64
N ASN A 166 1.52 19.56 -5.17
CA ASN A 166 2.80 19.60 -5.87
C ASN A 166 3.91 20.31 -5.06
N GLN A 167 3.93 20.02 -3.75
CA GLN A 167 4.91 20.56 -2.81
C GLN A 167 5.93 19.48 -2.44
N PRO A 168 7.18 19.85 -2.14
CA PRO A 168 8.18 18.88 -1.67
C PRO A 168 7.79 18.32 -0.31
N ILE A 169 8.16 17.07 -0.07
CA ILE A 169 8.04 16.43 1.25
C ILE A 169 9.32 16.74 2.02
N ASP A 170 9.21 17.61 3.03
CA ASP A 170 10.35 18.17 3.79
C ASP A 170 10.48 17.59 5.20
N PHE A 171 9.75 16.53 5.52
CA PHE A 171 9.82 15.87 6.83
C PHE A 171 10.48 14.49 6.76
N LEU A 172 10.96 14.02 7.90
CA LEU A 172 11.60 12.70 8.03
C LEU A 172 10.59 11.60 7.69
N GLN A 173 10.94 10.75 6.73
CA GLN A 173 10.17 9.58 6.35
C GLN A 173 10.65 8.38 7.18
N LYS A 174 9.79 7.93 8.10
CA LYS A 174 10.05 6.77 8.95
C LYS A 174 9.64 5.49 8.23
N PRO A 175 10.40 4.39 8.32
CA PRO A 175 10.01 3.12 7.72
C PRO A 175 8.67 2.62 8.27
N SER A 176 7.88 1.96 7.44
CA SER A 176 6.73 1.19 7.89
C SER A 176 7.20 0.02 8.76
N ILE A 177 6.35 -0.37 9.71
CA ILE A 177 6.56 -1.57 10.52
C ILE A 177 5.32 -2.46 10.38
N GLY A 178 5.53 -3.71 10.04
CA GLY A 178 4.45 -4.66 9.86
C GLY A 178 4.87 -6.12 9.93
N CYS A 179 4.02 -6.99 9.43
CA CYS A 179 4.37 -8.40 9.27
C CYS A 179 5.23 -8.59 8.03
N SER A 180 6.24 -9.46 8.11
CA SER A 180 7.00 -9.84 6.91
C SER A 180 6.10 -10.42 5.83
N ILE A 181 6.37 -10.09 4.57
CA ILE A 181 5.72 -10.74 3.42
C ILE A 181 5.96 -12.25 3.48
N LYS A 182 4.92 -13.03 3.18
CA LYS A 182 4.96 -14.48 3.18
C LYS A 182 5.39 -14.96 1.81
N TRP A 183 6.71 -15.13 1.66
CA TRP A 183 7.30 -15.57 0.40
C TRP A 183 7.05 -17.06 0.15
N LYS A 184 6.74 -17.40 -1.10
CA LYS A 184 6.72 -18.79 -1.59
C LYS A 184 8.10 -19.42 -1.41
N LYS A 185 8.12 -20.68 -1.00
CA LYS A 185 9.35 -21.48 -0.82
C LYS A 185 9.86 -22.02 -2.14
#